data_c266cf82388139fdfd7cfc4f66902991
#
_entry.id   c266cf82388139fdfd7cfc4f66902991
#
_cell.length_a   1.000
_cell.length_b   1.000
_cell.length_c   1.000
_cell.angle_alpha   90.00
_cell.angle_beta   90.00
_cell.angle_gamma   90.00
#
_symmetry.space_group_name_H-M   'P 1'
#
loop_
_entity.id
_entity.type
_entity.pdbx_description
1 polymer ?
#
loop_
_entity_poly.entity_id
_entity_poly.type
_entity_poly.pdbx_seq_one_letter_code
_entity_poly.pdbx_strand_id
1 'polypeptide(L)'
;MSQTSRRPTVLIQVDLDSLWAVKTVYGLPVSQRDFDDDPLYLLGMTRFLDLFRKRGVRATFFAIGRDCAAPAKQALLRRAAAEGHEIANHSQNHLVGLGARNPEEIAREIRLAGDAIEAATGCRPVGFRAPGYDASARVLQAVARAGMLYDSSVLPTRAGGLLRAAAAFFGRGKGRDGAAGGAGGHYGSGPVWKAPRAPYIPDLAAPWKAVSFRLQPEGCTTNSDIEAPWKLGTPEKGHAEACTLNNLVELPVGVTPFLRLPVHASVAMAAGRAWTRMALGGLIRSSPSALVYVFHAIDLVGGEDLPGLPGGWLGRRVFRQSLARKAGFVEGVLGLLLARCDSRLSRDFAAEAIRRGSG
;
A
#
# COMPACT_ATOMS: atom_id res chain seq x y z
N MET A 1 3.39 -11.64 38.30
CA MET A 1 2.76 -12.12 37.04
C MET A 1 3.59 -11.60 35.89
N SER A 2 4.32 -12.50 35.21
CA SER A 2 5.16 -12.14 34.06
C SER A 2 4.27 -11.66 32.92
N GLN A 3 4.38 -10.40 32.53
CA GLN A 3 3.83 -9.92 31.24
C GLN A 3 4.59 -10.67 30.16
N THR A 4 3.99 -11.71 29.58
CA THR A 4 4.47 -12.32 28.35
C THR A 4 4.52 -11.21 27.31
N SER A 5 5.74 -10.77 26.98
CA SER A 5 6.01 -9.76 25.94
C SER A 5 5.36 -10.22 24.63
N ARG A 6 4.20 -9.65 24.31
CA ARG A 6 3.47 -9.95 23.06
C ARG A 6 4.36 -9.57 21.88
N ARG A 7 4.57 -10.49 20.94
CA ARG A 7 5.37 -10.22 19.74
C ARG A 7 4.75 -9.07 18.96
N PRO A 8 5.55 -8.15 18.39
CA PRO A 8 4.98 -7.07 17.57
C PRO A 8 4.27 -7.65 16.34
N THR A 9 3.24 -6.97 15.86
CA THR A 9 2.52 -7.36 14.65
C THR A 9 3.25 -6.87 13.39
N VAL A 10 3.34 -7.71 12.35
CA VAL A 10 3.73 -7.28 11.01
C VAL A 10 2.56 -7.39 10.04
N LEU A 11 2.32 -6.32 9.30
CA LEU A 11 1.38 -6.24 8.19
C LEU A 11 2.19 -6.37 6.90
N ILE A 12 2.11 -7.54 6.27
CA ILE A 12 2.81 -7.83 5.02
C ILE A 12 1.92 -7.39 3.87
N GLN A 13 2.43 -6.49 3.06
CA GLN A 13 1.70 -5.86 1.98
C GLN A 13 2.47 -6.01 0.67
N VAL A 14 1.75 -6.18 -0.44
CA VAL A 14 2.30 -6.31 -1.79
C VAL A 14 1.58 -5.36 -2.72
N ASP A 15 2.30 -4.41 -3.31
CA ASP A 15 1.76 -3.58 -4.38
C ASP A 15 1.87 -4.33 -5.71
N LEU A 16 0.74 -4.50 -6.39
CA LEU A 16 0.64 -5.20 -7.66
C LEU A 16 0.81 -4.23 -8.83
N ASP A 17 1.94 -3.51 -8.83
CA ASP A 17 2.27 -2.62 -9.95
C ASP A 17 2.47 -3.45 -11.22
N SER A 18 1.62 -3.21 -12.20
CA SER A 18 1.68 -3.85 -13.51
C SER A 18 2.78 -3.29 -14.38
N LEU A 19 3.21 -4.04 -15.39
CA LEU A 19 4.25 -3.60 -16.32
C LEU A 19 3.87 -2.30 -17.04
N TRP A 20 2.59 -2.15 -17.45
CA TRP A 20 2.09 -0.93 -18.06
C TRP A 20 2.16 0.27 -17.10
N ALA A 21 1.82 0.06 -15.80
CA ALA A 21 1.88 1.11 -14.80
C ALA A 21 3.32 1.56 -14.54
N VAL A 22 4.25 0.61 -14.38
CA VAL A 22 5.68 0.89 -14.25
C VAL A 22 6.20 1.65 -15.47
N LYS A 23 5.90 1.17 -16.69
CA LYS A 23 6.31 1.86 -17.93
C LYS A 23 5.77 3.29 -18.00
N THR A 24 4.50 3.49 -17.63
CA THR A 24 3.87 4.83 -17.60
C THR A 24 4.61 5.77 -16.65
N VAL A 25 4.94 5.32 -15.45
CA VAL A 25 5.68 6.11 -14.44
C VAL A 25 7.07 6.52 -14.95
N TYR A 26 7.72 5.65 -15.72
CA TYR A 26 9.05 5.94 -16.30
C TYR A 26 9.00 6.61 -17.68
N GLY A 27 7.81 6.97 -18.19
CA GLY A 27 7.65 7.59 -19.52
C GLY A 27 8.06 6.67 -20.67
N LEU A 28 7.95 5.35 -20.48
CA LEU A 28 8.26 4.35 -21.52
C LEU A 28 7.01 4.05 -22.37
N PRO A 29 7.18 3.65 -23.64
CA PRO A 29 6.06 3.24 -24.46
C PRO A 29 5.31 2.05 -23.84
N VAL A 30 3.97 2.16 -23.81
CA VAL A 30 3.06 1.11 -23.34
C VAL A 30 2.35 0.50 -24.53
N SER A 31 2.30 -0.82 -24.60
CA SER A 31 1.61 -1.59 -25.63
C SER A 31 0.45 -2.39 -25.01
N GLN A 32 -0.46 -2.91 -25.85
CA GLN A 32 -1.53 -3.79 -25.39
C GLN A 32 -0.99 -5.05 -24.69
N ARG A 33 0.16 -5.58 -25.16
CA ARG A 33 0.82 -6.73 -24.52
C ARG A 33 1.22 -6.48 -23.06
N ASP A 34 1.52 -5.22 -22.69
CA ASP A 34 1.87 -4.86 -21.32
C ASP A 34 0.67 -4.97 -20.36
N PHE A 35 -0.56 -5.03 -20.91
CA PHE A 35 -1.78 -5.33 -20.15
C PHE A 35 -2.11 -6.81 -20.12
N ASP A 36 -2.04 -7.48 -21.29
CA ASP A 36 -2.56 -8.82 -21.48
C ASP A 36 -1.56 -9.91 -21.05
N ASP A 37 -0.28 -9.76 -21.47
CA ASP A 37 0.81 -10.72 -21.24
C ASP A 37 1.80 -10.21 -20.18
N ASP A 38 1.33 -9.47 -19.21
CA ASP A 38 2.13 -8.78 -18.20
C ASP A 38 2.97 -9.75 -17.32
N PRO A 39 4.24 -10.02 -17.66
CA PRO A 39 5.05 -10.95 -16.91
C PRO A 39 5.37 -10.43 -15.50
N LEU A 40 5.40 -9.11 -15.30
CA LEU A 40 5.64 -8.52 -14.00
C LEU A 40 4.53 -8.89 -13.02
N TYR A 41 3.27 -8.69 -13.43
CA TYR A 41 2.11 -9.03 -12.63
C TYR A 41 1.96 -10.54 -12.46
N LEU A 42 1.92 -11.27 -13.58
CA LEU A 42 1.58 -12.69 -13.59
C LEU A 42 2.62 -13.53 -12.85
N LEU A 43 3.91 -13.35 -13.15
CA LEU A 43 4.97 -14.10 -12.48
C LEU A 43 5.17 -13.63 -11.03
N GLY A 44 5.15 -12.31 -10.81
CA GLY A 44 5.34 -11.73 -9.49
C GLY A 44 4.28 -12.21 -8.51
N MET A 45 3.00 -12.05 -8.87
CA MET A 45 1.89 -12.48 -8.01
C MET A 45 1.87 -13.98 -7.79
N THR A 46 2.08 -14.81 -8.84
CA THR A 46 2.14 -16.26 -8.71
C THR A 46 3.23 -16.69 -7.72
N ARG A 47 4.43 -16.15 -7.87
CA ARG A 47 5.58 -16.47 -6.99
C ARG A 47 5.36 -16.01 -5.54
N PHE A 48 4.69 -14.86 -5.33
CA PHE A 48 4.31 -14.41 -3.98
C PHE A 48 3.27 -15.34 -3.35
N LEU A 49 2.24 -15.75 -4.08
CA LEU A 49 1.22 -16.69 -3.57
C LEU A 49 1.86 -18.03 -3.19
N ASP A 50 2.73 -18.59 -4.03
CA ASP A 50 3.42 -19.83 -3.75
C ASP A 50 4.36 -19.72 -2.53
N LEU A 51 5.09 -18.60 -2.41
CA LEU A 51 5.96 -18.33 -1.26
C LEU A 51 5.15 -18.17 0.03
N PHE A 52 4.06 -17.41 0.01
CA PHE A 52 3.22 -17.18 1.17
C PHE A 52 2.51 -18.46 1.63
N ARG A 53 2.02 -19.28 0.69
CA ARG A 53 1.46 -20.60 0.99
C ARG A 53 2.52 -21.50 1.66
N LYS A 54 3.75 -21.57 1.10
CA LYS A 54 4.87 -22.34 1.68
C LYS A 54 5.24 -21.89 3.09
N ARG A 55 5.08 -20.61 3.41
CA ARG A 55 5.42 -20.00 4.70
C ARG A 55 4.25 -19.88 5.68
N GLY A 56 3.04 -20.27 5.28
CA GLY A 56 1.83 -20.13 6.10
C GLY A 56 1.46 -18.67 6.40
N VAL A 57 1.75 -17.76 5.48
CA VAL A 57 1.52 -16.31 5.62
C VAL A 57 0.32 -15.87 4.79
N ARG A 58 -0.52 -15.02 5.38
CA ARG A 58 -1.53 -14.25 4.65
C ARG A 58 -1.07 -12.79 4.56
N ALA A 59 -1.26 -12.18 3.40
CA ALA A 59 -0.81 -10.83 3.10
C ALA A 59 -1.93 -10.01 2.45
N THR A 60 -1.75 -8.68 2.42
CA THR A 60 -2.64 -7.75 1.71
C THR A 60 -2.02 -7.41 0.36
N PHE A 61 -2.76 -7.63 -0.74
CA PHE A 61 -2.37 -7.25 -2.09
C PHE A 61 -3.13 -6.01 -2.52
N PHE A 62 -2.44 -4.94 -2.86
CA PHE A 62 -3.04 -3.71 -3.42
C PHE A 62 -3.15 -3.85 -4.94
N ALA A 63 -4.37 -4.00 -5.44
CA ALA A 63 -4.65 -4.25 -6.85
C ALA A 63 -5.12 -2.98 -7.56
N ILE A 64 -4.61 -2.78 -8.79
CA ILE A 64 -5.05 -1.73 -9.69
C ILE A 64 -6.37 -2.18 -10.34
N GLY A 65 -7.42 -1.33 -10.27
CA GLY A 65 -8.75 -1.69 -10.77
C GLY A 65 -8.76 -2.04 -12.25
N ARG A 66 -8.01 -1.32 -13.07
CA ARG A 66 -7.89 -1.58 -14.52
C ARG A 66 -7.40 -2.99 -14.83
N ASP A 67 -6.53 -3.55 -14.01
CA ASP A 67 -5.98 -4.90 -14.19
C ASP A 67 -7.00 -6.00 -13.96
N CYS A 68 -8.08 -5.71 -13.23
CA CYS A 68 -9.16 -6.66 -12.99
C CYS A 68 -9.93 -7.04 -14.26
N ALA A 69 -9.78 -6.28 -15.37
CA ALA A 69 -10.38 -6.60 -16.66
C ALA A 69 -9.62 -7.73 -17.41
N ALA A 70 -8.34 -7.98 -17.08
CA ALA A 70 -7.54 -9.02 -17.73
C ALA A 70 -7.83 -10.40 -17.11
N PRO A 71 -8.32 -11.40 -17.88
CA PRO A 71 -8.76 -12.70 -17.32
C PRO A 71 -7.68 -13.42 -16.51
N ALA A 72 -6.42 -13.40 -16.97
CA ALA A 72 -5.30 -14.05 -16.27
C ALA A 72 -4.99 -13.38 -14.92
N LYS A 73 -5.03 -12.05 -14.86
CA LYS A 73 -4.85 -11.28 -13.62
C LYS A 73 -6.03 -11.50 -12.67
N GLN A 74 -7.26 -11.51 -13.19
CA GLN A 74 -8.46 -11.79 -12.42
C GLN A 74 -8.40 -13.19 -11.77
N ALA A 75 -7.94 -14.21 -12.50
CA ALA A 75 -7.78 -15.56 -11.97
C ALA A 75 -6.81 -15.59 -10.77
N LEU A 76 -5.71 -14.84 -10.84
CA LEU A 76 -4.76 -14.73 -9.72
C LEU A 76 -5.34 -13.97 -8.52
N LEU A 77 -6.14 -12.93 -8.74
CA LEU A 77 -6.83 -12.22 -7.66
C LEU A 77 -7.84 -13.13 -6.96
N ARG A 78 -8.61 -13.94 -7.72
CA ARG A 78 -9.52 -14.96 -7.16
C ARG A 78 -8.75 -16.02 -6.37
N ARG A 79 -7.63 -16.50 -6.90
CA ARG A 79 -6.76 -17.45 -6.19
C ARG A 79 -6.29 -16.85 -4.87
N ALA A 80 -5.80 -15.60 -4.86
CA ALA A 80 -5.35 -14.94 -3.65
C ALA A 80 -6.47 -14.80 -2.61
N ALA A 81 -7.68 -14.40 -3.03
CA ALA A 81 -8.84 -14.32 -2.14
C ALA A 81 -9.22 -15.70 -1.57
N ALA A 82 -9.22 -16.76 -2.39
CA ALA A 82 -9.50 -18.13 -1.97
C ALA A 82 -8.44 -18.70 -1.01
N GLU A 83 -7.16 -18.28 -1.15
CA GLU A 83 -6.08 -18.63 -0.21
C GLU A 83 -6.11 -17.78 1.07
N GLY A 84 -7.12 -16.91 1.25
CA GLY A 84 -7.35 -16.10 2.45
C GLY A 84 -6.51 -14.83 2.54
N HIS A 85 -5.90 -14.39 1.44
CA HIS A 85 -5.26 -13.08 1.34
C HIS A 85 -6.32 -11.97 1.25
N GLU A 86 -5.92 -10.76 1.59
CA GLU A 86 -6.73 -9.55 1.38
C GLU A 86 -6.39 -8.92 0.04
N ILE A 87 -7.43 -8.52 -0.71
CA ILE A 87 -7.28 -7.68 -1.90
C ILE A 87 -7.74 -6.28 -1.54
N ALA A 88 -6.85 -5.32 -1.57
CA ALA A 88 -7.07 -3.91 -1.28
C ALA A 88 -6.97 -3.06 -2.56
N ASN A 89 -7.41 -1.82 -2.48
CA ASN A 89 -7.56 -0.90 -3.60
C ASN A 89 -6.28 -0.07 -3.84
N HIS A 90 -5.76 -0.08 -5.08
CA HIS A 90 -4.61 0.72 -5.51
C HIS A 90 -4.94 1.73 -6.62
N SER A 91 -6.13 2.33 -6.55
CA SER A 91 -6.76 3.19 -7.58
C SER A 91 -7.10 2.47 -8.89
N GLN A 92 -7.90 3.13 -9.74
CA GLN A 92 -8.34 2.54 -11.01
C GLN A 92 -7.22 2.51 -12.05
N ASN A 93 -6.50 3.62 -12.21
CA ASN A 93 -5.55 3.83 -13.29
C ASN A 93 -4.12 4.09 -12.81
N HIS A 94 -3.80 3.77 -11.56
CA HIS A 94 -2.47 3.97 -10.97
C HIS A 94 -1.93 5.40 -11.20
N LEU A 95 -2.77 6.41 -10.96
CA LEU A 95 -2.40 7.81 -11.18
C LEU A 95 -1.44 8.30 -10.08
N VAL A 96 -0.17 8.45 -10.43
CA VAL A 96 0.81 9.10 -9.56
C VAL A 96 0.47 10.58 -9.45
N GLY A 97 0.46 11.14 -8.23
CA GLY A 97 -0.01 12.49 -7.98
C GLY A 97 -1.54 12.62 -7.96
N LEU A 98 -2.21 11.57 -7.51
CA LEU A 98 -3.66 11.51 -7.38
C LEU A 98 -4.23 12.70 -6.59
N GLY A 99 -3.54 13.14 -5.53
CA GLY A 99 -3.96 14.28 -4.70
C GLY A 99 -3.92 15.66 -5.38
N ALA A 100 -3.29 15.75 -6.55
CA ALA A 100 -3.35 16.96 -7.39
C ALA A 100 -4.60 17.04 -8.27
N ARG A 101 -5.37 15.94 -8.35
CA ARG A 101 -6.62 15.88 -9.11
C ARG A 101 -7.76 16.57 -8.36
N ASN A 102 -8.85 16.84 -9.09
CA ASN A 102 -10.05 17.33 -8.43
C ASN A 102 -10.71 16.25 -7.56
N PRO A 103 -11.53 16.61 -6.57
CA PRO A 103 -12.14 15.65 -5.65
C PRO A 103 -12.98 14.56 -6.32
N GLU A 104 -13.66 14.90 -7.43
CA GLU A 104 -14.52 14.00 -8.18
C GLU A 104 -13.70 12.93 -8.91
N GLU A 105 -12.56 13.31 -9.50
CA GLU A 105 -11.62 12.37 -10.11
C GLU A 105 -11.03 11.42 -9.09
N ILE A 106 -10.63 11.94 -7.91
CA ILE A 106 -10.09 11.11 -6.82
C ILE A 106 -11.13 10.08 -6.37
N ALA A 107 -12.36 10.54 -6.09
CA ALA A 107 -13.46 9.67 -5.68
C ALA A 107 -13.79 8.62 -6.76
N ARG A 108 -13.77 9.00 -8.02
CA ARG A 108 -13.98 8.11 -9.17
C ARG A 108 -12.90 7.03 -9.26
N GLU A 109 -11.62 7.38 -9.10
CA GLU A 109 -10.50 6.44 -9.11
C GLU A 109 -10.65 5.38 -8.01
N ILE A 110 -11.04 5.78 -6.80
CA ILE A 110 -11.24 4.88 -5.67
C ILE A 110 -12.46 3.98 -5.91
N ARG A 111 -13.59 4.57 -6.33
CA ARG A 111 -14.84 3.84 -6.53
C ARG A 111 -14.74 2.81 -7.67
N LEU A 112 -14.26 3.22 -8.85
CA LEU A 112 -14.16 2.32 -10.00
C LEU A 112 -13.22 1.14 -9.73
N ALA A 113 -12.11 1.37 -9.03
CA ALA A 113 -11.22 0.28 -8.62
C ALA A 113 -11.92 -0.65 -7.61
N GLY A 114 -12.67 -0.10 -6.65
CA GLY A 114 -13.47 -0.88 -5.72
C GLY A 114 -14.47 -1.79 -6.43
N ASP A 115 -15.22 -1.23 -7.38
CA ASP A 115 -16.22 -1.95 -8.18
C ASP A 115 -15.56 -3.07 -9.03
N ALA A 116 -14.40 -2.78 -9.65
CA ALA A 116 -13.65 -3.73 -10.47
C ALA A 116 -13.08 -4.89 -9.64
N ILE A 117 -12.53 -4.60 -8.46
CA ILE A 117 -11.98 -5.62 -7.54
C ILE A 117 -13.12 -6.50 -7.01
N GLU A 118 -14.24 -5.91 -6.61
CA GLU A 118 -15.43 -6.65 -6.14
C GLU A 118 -15.97 -7.58 -7.24
N ALA A 119 -16.10 -7.09 -8.45
CA ALA A 119 -16.52 -7.90 -9.61
C ALA A 119 -15.53 -9.05 -9.90
N ALA A 120 -14.23 -8.81 -9.73
CA ALA A 120 -13.19 -9.81 -9.96
C ALA A 120 -13.12 -10.88 -8.87
N THR A 121 -13.34 -10.53 -7.60
CA THR A 121 -13.03 -11.39 -6.44
C THR A 121 -14.25 -11.81 -5.64
N GLY A 122 -15.39 -11.14 -5.81
CA GLY A 122 -16.59 -11.28 -4.98
C GLY A 122 -16.49 -10.55 -3.63
N CYS A 123 -15.38 -9.82 -3.38
CA CYS A 123 -15.14 -9.12 -2.11
C CYS A 123 -14.82 -7.66 -2.37
N ARG A 124 -15.60 -6.75 -1.76
CA ARG A 124 -15.31 -5.31 -1.83
C ARG A 124 -14.06 -4.99 -1.00
N PRO A 125 -13.10 -4.23 -1.55
CA PRO A 125 -11.91 -3.84 -0.79
C PRO A 125 -12.28 -2.85 0.32
N VAL A 126 -11.66 -3.02 1.49
CA VAL A 126 -11.86 -2.16 2.66
C VAL A 126 -10.61 -1.34 3.00
N GLY A 127 -9.56 -1.48 2.24
CA GLY A 127 -8.30 -0.74 2.39
C GLY A 127 -7.87 -0.08 1.11
N PHE A 128 -7.10 1.01 1.24
CA PHE A 128 -6.59 1.79 0.12
C PHE A 128 -5.10 2.10 0.28
N ARG A 129 -4.41 2.18 -0.85
CA ARG A 129 -3.08 2.81 -0.98
C ARG A 129 -3.05 3.66 -2.24
N ALA A 130 -2.64 4.92 -2.10
CA ALA A 130 -2.41 5.78 -3.24
C ALA A 130 -1.12 5.42 -3.98
N PRO A 131 -1.12 5.36 -5.33
CA PRO A 131 0.09 5.22 -6.13
C PRO A 131 1.13 6.28 -5.77
N GLY A 132 2.39 5.85 -5.63
CA GLY A 132 3.49 6.74 -5.26
C GLY A 132 3.41 7.29 -3.84
N TYR A 133 2.64 6.68 -2.95
CA TYR A 133 2.48 7.11 -1.55
C TYR A 133 1.97 8.56 -1.41
N ASP A 134 0.98 8.93 -2.23
CA ASP A 134 0.39 10.27 -2.20
C ASP A 134 -0.61 10.43 -1.05
N ALA A 135 -0.09 10.68 0.14
CA ALA A 135 -0.86 10.90 1.36
C ALA A 135 -1.31 12.38 1.48
N SER A 136 -2.12 12.86 0.56
CA SER A 136 -2.71 14.20 0.63
C SER A 136 -4.03 14.21 1.38
N ALA A 137 -4.42 15.39 1.94
CA ALA A 137 -5.70 15.54 2.63
C ALA A 137 -6.89 15.21 1.72
N ARG A 138 -6.82 15.57 0.43
CA ARG A 138 -7.90 15.29 -0.55
C ARG A 138 -8.07 13.79 -0.77
N VAL A 139 -6.96 13.04 -0.92
CA VAL A 139 -7.00 11.59 -1.06
C VAL A 139 -7.57 10.95 0.20
N LEU A 140 -7.06 11.33 1.37
CA LEU A 140 -7.51 10.76 2.64
C LEU A 140 -9.00 11.00 2.91
N GLN A 141 -9.50 12.21 2.61
CA GLN A 141 -10.93 12.52 2.69
C GLN A 141 -11.77 11.66 1.74
N ALA A 142 -11.30 11.46 0.51
CA ALA A 142 -12.01 10.61 -0.45
C ALA A 142 -12.01 9.13 -0.01
N VAL A 143 -10.91 8.63 0.56
CA VAL A 143 -10.81 7.28 1.13
C VAL A 143 -11.78 7.11 2.30
N ALA A 144 -11.86 8.09 3.21
CA ALA A 144 -12.79 8.08 4.32
C ALA A 144 -14.25 8.10 3.85
N ARG A 145 -14.60 8.97 2.88
CA ARG A 145 -15.95 9.03 2.29
C ARG A 145 -16.34 7.76 1.53
N ALA A 146 -15.36 7.03 0.99
CA ALA A 146 -15.60 5.73 0.36
C ALA A 146 -15.86 4.60 1.38
N GLY A 147 -15.85 4.89 2.69
CA GLY A 147 -16.10 3.92 3.75
C GLY A 147 -14.97 2.90 3.96
N MET A 148 -13.75 3.24 3.55
CA MET A 148 -12.59 2.37 3.78
C MET A 148 -12.25 2.30 5.27
N LEU A 149 -11.81 1.14 5.75
CA LEU A 149 -11.38 0.95 7.14
C LEU A 149 -9.97 1.50 7.37
N TYR A 150 -9.11 1.45 6.35
CA TYR A 150 -7.75 1.94 6.46
C TYR A 150 -7.23 2.54 5.16
N ASP A 151 -6.31 3.49 5.33
CA ASP A 151 -5.36 3.95 4.32
C ASP A 151 -3.96 3.46 4.66
N SER A 152 -3.12 3.23 3.67
CA SER A 152 -1.70 2.88 3.84
C SER A 152 -0.81 3.67 2.87
N SER A 153 -1.14 4.95 2.68
CA SER A 153 -0.44 5.84 1.74
C SER A 153 0.68 6.65 2.39
N VAL A 154 0.70 6.76 3.73
CA VAL A 154 1.73 7.53 4.41
C VAL A 154 3.06 6.80 4.44
N LEU A 155 4.07 7.36 3.76
CA LEU A 155 5.47 6.98 3.89
C LEU A 155 6.19 8.08 4.70
N PRO A 156 6.37 7.93 6.03
CA PRO A 156 6.85 9.01 6.90
C PRO A 156 8.38 9.20 6.81
N THR A 157 8.90 9.38 5.58
CA THR A 157 10.33 9.49 5.29
C THR A 157 10.81 10.93 5.21
N ARG A 158 12.02 11.19 5.74
CA ARG A 158 12.75 12.46 5.51
C ARG A 158 13.41 12.49 4.13
N ALA A 159 13.59 11.35 3.50
CA ALA A 159 14.21 11.24 2.17
C ALA A 159 13.24 11.60 1.02
N GLY A 160 11.99 12.00 1.29
CA GLY A 160 10.97 12.26 0.26
C GLY A 160 11.42 13.24 -0.83
N GLY A 161 12.13 14.30 -0.46
CA GLY A 161 12.72 15.24 -1.42
C GLY A 161 13.76 14.61 -2.35
N LEU A 162 14.65 13.80 -1.78
CA LEU A 162 15.68 13.07 -2.53
C LEU A 162 15.04 11.99 -3.43
N LEU A 163 14.05 11.29 -2.92
CA LEU A 163 13.32 10.27 -3.68
C LEU A 163 12.54 10.89 -4.85
N ARG A 164 11.90 12.06 -4.64
CA ARG A 164 11.25 12.83 -5.72
C ARG A 164 12.26 13.29 -6.76
N ALA A 165 13.40 13.83 -6.33
CA ALA A 165 14.45 14.25 -7.24
C ALA A 165 15.01 13.08 -8.05
N ALA A 166 15.22 11.93 -7.42
CA ALA A 166 15.61 10.70 -8.11
C ALA A 166 14.56 10.24 -9.12
N ALA A 167 13.28 10.19 -8.74
CA ALA A 167 12.20 9.83 -9.65
C ALA A 167 12.09 10.80 -10.84
N ALA A 168 12.23 12.12 -10.61
CA ALA A 168 12.25 13.13 -11.66
C ALA A 168 13.47 13.01 -12.60
N PHE A 169 14.64 12.68 -12.05
CA PHE A 169 15.86 12.49 -12.84
C PHE A 169 15.79 11.25 -13.74
N PHE A 170 15.21 10.17 -13.23
CA PHE A 170 15.06 8.91 -13.98
C PHE A 170 13.82 8.90 -14.90
N GLY A 171 12.79 9.72 -14.62
CA GLY A 171 11.56 9.86 -15.42
C GLY A 171 11.67 10.85 -16.59
N ARG A 172 12.82 11.45 -16.86
CA ARG A 172 13.05 12.37 -18.01
C ARG A 172 13.23 11.66 -19.34
N GLY A 173 12.30 10.76 -19.69
CA GLY A 173 12.00 10.45 -21.08
C GLY A 173 11.06 11.52 -21.62
N LYS A 174 11.44 12.18 -22.76
CA LYS A 174 10.67 13.23 -23.42
C LYS A 174 9.27 12.73 -23.85
N GLY A 175 8.28 12.82 -22.98
CA GLY A 175 6.86 12.72 -23.33
C GLY A 175 6.35 14.12 -23.64
N ARG A 176 6.01 14.40 -24.90
CA ARG A 176 5.60 15.70 -25.45
C ARG A 176 4.14 16.06 -25.23
N ASP A 177 3.38 15.30 -24.44
CA ASP A 177 1.96 15.55 -24.25
C ASP A 177 1.65 15.86 -22.79
N GLY A 178 1.21 17.08 -22.56
CA GLY A 178 0.90 17.81 -21.34
C GLY A 178 0.01 17.20 -20.25
N ALA A 179 0.14 15.92 -19.96
CA ALA A 179 -0.38 15.36 -18.72
C ALA A 179 0.69 15.58 -17.63
N ALA A 180 0.43 16.55 -16.76
CA ALA A 180 1.31 16.96 -15.67
C ALA A 180 1.47 15.85 -14.61
N GLY A 181 2.17 14.77 -14.96
CA GLY A 181 2.83 13.85 -14.04
C GLY A 181 4.12 14.50 -13.51
N GLY A 182 4.00 15.72 -13.00
CA GLY A 182 5.13 16.43 -12.43
C GLY A 182 5.65 15.70 -11.19
N ALA A 183 6.97 15.73 -10.98
CA ALA A 183 7.70 15.20 -9.84
C ALA A 183 7.14 15.60 -8.44
N GLY A 184 6.08 16.40 -8.38
CA GLY A 184 5.40 16.87 -7.19
C GLY A 184 4.40 15.88 -6.58
N GLY A 185 3.94 14.85 -7.29
CA GLY A 185 2.90 13.93 -6.83
C GLY A 185 3.40 12.70 -6.06
N HIS A 186 4.70 12.40 -6.09
CA HIS A 186 5.26 11.29 -5.31
C HIS A 186 5.48 11.70 -3.85
N TYR A 187 5.16 10.79 -2.92
CA TYR A 187 5.45 10.91 -1.48
C TYR A 187 4.67 12.00 -0.74
N GLY A 188 3.47 12.34 -1.22
CA GLY A 188 2.52 13.23 -0.56
C GLY A 188 2.89 14.71 -0.54
N SER A 189 1.90 15.55 -0.23
CA SER A 189 2.05 16.98 -0.01
C SER A 189 2.13 17.30 1.48
N GLY A 190 3.01 18.22 1.89
CA GLY A 190 3.18 18.64 3.27
C GLY A 190 4.23 17.86 4.06
N PRO A 191 4.30 18.03 5.39
CA PRO A 191 5.34 17.46 6.23
C PRO A 191 5.06 15.99 6.64
N VAL A 192 4.78 15.13 5.65
CA VAL A 192 4.46 13.69 5.85
C VAL A 192 5.53 12.97 6.68
N TRP A 193 6.77 13.43 6.62
CA TRP A 193 7.86 12.90 7.45
C TRP A 193 7.64 13.10 8.97
N LYS A 194 6.70 13.97 9.38
CA LYS A 194 6.31 14.14 10.80
C LYS A 194 5.30 13.10 11.27
N ALA A 195 4.66 12.37 10.35
CA ALA A 195 3.63 11.40 10.69
C ALA A 195 4.13 10.35 11.71
N PRO A 196 3.25 9.79 12.54
CA PRO A 196 3.55 8.65 13.37
C PRO A 196 4.15 7.50 12.54
N ARG A 197 5.00 6.68 13.16
CA ARG A 197 5.57 5.47 12.54
C ARG A 197 4.77 4.20 12.87
N ALA A 198 3.89 4.28 13.84
CA ALA A 198 2.92 3.26 14.20
C ALA A 198 1.55 3.62 13.62
N PRO A 199 0.63 2.65 13.47
CA PRO A 199 -0.74 2.91 13.06
C PRO A 199 -1.43 3.96 13.95
N TYR A 200 -2.24 4.82 13.35
CA TYR A 200 -2.91 5.94 14.03
C TYR A 200 -4.21 6.33 13.31
N ILE A 201 -5.07 7.05 13.99
CA ILE A 201 -6.23 7.71 13.38
C ILE A 201 -5.78 9.07 12.85
N PRO A 202 -5.86 9.31 11.54
CA PRO A 202 -5.34 10.55 10.94
C PRO A 202 -6.32 11.71 11.07
N ASP A 203 -5.78 12.92 11.16
CA ASP A 203 -6.52 14.15 10.89
C ASP A 203 -6.76 14.24 9.36
N LEU A 204 -8.01 14.27 8.94
CA LEU A 204 -8.36 14.29 7.51
C LEU A 204 -7.93 15.56 6.78
N ALA A 205 -7.64 16.65 7.50
CA ALA A 205 -7.09 17.89 6.94
C ALA A 205 -5.55 17.88 6.93
N ALA A 206 -4.93 17.04 7.77
CA ALA A 206 -3.49 16.95 7.96
C ALA A 206 -3.05 15.49 8.17
N PRO A 207 -2.96 14.67 7.11
CA PRO A 207 -2.71 13.23 7.19
C PRO A 207 -1.51 12.80 8.05
N TRP A 208 -0.55 13.70 8.25
CA TRP A 208 0.63 13.48 9.10
C TRP A 208 0.39 13.72 10.60
N LYS A 209 -0.82 14.12 11.01
CA LYS A 209 -1.19 14.30 12.41
C LYS A 209 -2.11 13.17 12.84
N ALA A 210 -1.86 12.64 14.05
CA ALA A 210 -2.84 11.78 14.71
C ALA A 210 -3.90 12.66 15.40
N VAL A 211 -5.17 12.26 15.32
CA VAL A 211 -6.21 12.85 16.17
C VAL A 211 -6.03 12.29 17.59
N SER A 212 -5.97 13.17 18.57
CA SER A 212 -6.07 12.77 19.97
C SER A 212 -7.51 12.31 20.22
N PHE A 213 -7.69 11.09 20.74
CA PHE A 213 -8.99 10.64 21.23
C PHE A 213 -9.43 11.61 22.34
N ARG A 214 -10.34 12.53 22.03
CA ARG A 214 -11.22 13.11 23.02
C ARG A 214 -12.46 12.22 23.06
N LEU A 215 -12.76 11.68 24.24
CA LEU A 215 -14.04 11.05 24.52
C LEU A 215 -15.14 11.88 23.86
N GLN A 216 -15.95 11.27 22.99
CA GLN A 216 -17.10 11.94 22.40
C GLN A 216 -18.05 12.38 23.50
N PRO A 217 -18.75 13.52 23.37
CA PRO A 217 -19.80 13.86 24.31
C PRO A 217 -20.86 12.74 24.31
N GLU A 218 -21.32 12.38 25.48
CA GLU A 218 -22.38 11.42 25.74
C GLU A 218 -23.58 11.75 24.83
N GLY A 219 -23.92 10.83 23.90
CA GLY A 219 -25.04 11.01 22.98
C GLY A 219 -24.95 10.24 21.66
N CYS A 220 -23.80 9.67 21.31
CA CYS A 220 -23.70 8.76 20.17
C CYS A 220 -23.94 7.33 20.67
N THR A 221 -25.18 6.82 20.51
CA THR A 221 -25.53 5.43 20.83
C THR A 221 -24.71 4.51 19.95
N THR A 222 -23.86 3.70 20.57
CA THR A 222 -23.16 2.59 19.93
C THR A 222 -24.18 1.58 19.47
N ASN A 223 -24.35 1.46 18.15
CA ASN A 223 -25.15 0.39 17.59
C ASN A 223 -24.35 -0.93 17.72
N SER A 224 -24.84 -1.81 18.60
CA SER A 224 -24.27 -3.12 18.92
C SER A 224 -24.44 -4.17 17.82
N ASP A 225 -25.00 -3.79 16.66
CA ASP A 225 -25.27 -4.67 15.53
C ASP A 225 -24.48 -4.22 14.30
N ILE A 226 -23.14 -4.43 14.34
CA ILE A 226 -22.33 -4.33 13.13
C ILE A 226 -22.42 -5.67 12.38
N GLU A 227 -23.58 -5.96 11.81
CA GLU A 227 -23.66 -6.72 10.58
C GLU A 227 -23.05 -5.83 9.47
N ALA A 228 -22.11 -6.39 8.77
CA ALA A 228 -21.29 -5.86 7.69
C ALA A 228 -21.82 -4.60 6.96
N PRO A 229 -21.07 -3.47 6.98
CA PRO A 229 -21.56 -2.14 6.56
C PRO A 229 -21.67 -1.90 5.06
N TRP A 230 -21.67 -2.93 4.21
CA TRP A 230 -21.77 -2.78 2.74
C TRP A 230 -23.19 -2.85 2.15
N LYS A 231 -24.23 -2.96 2.96
CA LYS A 231 -25.60 -2.76 2.46
C LYS A 231 -25.88 -1.27 2.39
N LEU A 232 -25.71 -0.68 1.20
CA LEU A 232 -26.04 0.69 0.84
C LEU A 232 -27.52 0.97 1.09
N GLY A 233 -27.83 1.64 2.22
CA GLY A 233 -28.98 2.52 2.34
C GLY A 233 -28.53 3.94 2.05
N THR A 234 -29.29 4.72 1.29
CA THR A 234 -29.04 6.13 1.04
C THR A 234 -28.94 6.91 2.36
N PRO A 235 -27.84 7.63 2.65
CA PRO A 235 -27.71 8.33 3.93
C PRO A 235 -28.61 9.57 3.96
N GLU A 236 -29.39 9.72 5.01
CA GLU A 236 -30.00 11.03 5.35
C GLU A 236 -28.91 12.02 5.72
N LYS A 237 -29.01 13.22 5.14
CA LYS A 237 -28.00 14.27 5.17
C LYS A 237 -27.78 14.80 6.60
N GLY A 238 -26.55 14.81 7.06
CA GLY A 238 -26.05 15.73 8.09
C GLY A 238 -25.34 15.10 9.30
N HIS A 239 -25.84 14.06 9.95
CA HIS A 239 -25.23 13.47 11.17
C HIS A 239 -24.44 12.18 10.94
N ALA A 240 -24.77 11.42 9.89
CA ALA A 240 -24.07 10.19 9.52
C ALA A 240 -22.65 10.42 8.95
N GLU A 241 -22.42 11.57 8.29
CA GLU A 241 -21.11 11.89 7.71
C GLU A 241 -20.02 12.11 8.75
N ALA A 242 -20.33 12.71 9.89
CA ALA A 242 -19.32 12.97 10.93
C ALA A 242 -18.89 11.71 11.70
N CYS A 243 -19.79 10.73 11.84
CA CYS A 243 -19.50 9.51 12.58
C CYS A 243 -18.71 8.49 11.75
N THR A 244 -18.93 8.42 10.42
CA THR A 244 -18.20 7.52 9.51
C THR A 244 -16.78 8.00 9.19
N LEU A 245 -16.53 9.31 9.20
CA LEU A 245 -15.22 9.90 8.90
C LEU A 245 -14.16 9.63 9.98
N ASN A 246 -14.55 9.30 11.21
CA ASN A 246 -13.64 9.07 12.33
C ASN A 246 -13.12 7.62 12.44
N ASN A 247 -13.54 6.71 11.57
CA ASN A 247 -13.21 5.29 11.64
C ASN A 247 -12.11 4.85 10.66
N LEU A 248 -11.37 5.79 10.08
CA LEU A 248 -10.25 5.47 9.18
C LEU A 248 -8.95 5.32 9.98
N VAL A 249 -8.25 4.22 9.77
CA VAL A 249 -6.90 3.99 10.35
C VAL A 249 -5.84 4.21 9.29
N GLU A 250 -4.83 5.00 9.58
CA GLU A 250 -3.62 5.07 8.76
C GLU A 250 -2.64 3.97 9.19
N LEU A 251 -2.17 3.20 8.23
CA LEU A 251 -1.15 2.15 8.38
C LEU A 251 0.15 2.60 7.70
N PRO A 252 1.01 3.39 8.37
CA PRO A 252 2.16 4.01 7.73
C PRO A 252 3.21 2.97 7.33
N VAL A 253 3.81 3.16 6.16
CA VAL A 253 4.89 2.30 5.65
C VAL A 253 6.11 2.39 6.55
N GLY A 254 6.75 1.26 6.80
CA GLY A 254 7.89 1.17 7.70
C GLY A 254 9.08 2.04 7.30
N VAL A 255 9.60 2.79 8.27
CA VAL A 255 10.82 3.61 8.14
C VAL A 255 11.74 3.38 9.33
N THR A 256 13.05 3.58 9.13
CA THR A 256 14.03 3.48 10.24
C THR A 256 13.72 4.50 11.36
N PRO A 257 14.05 4.19 12.63
CA PRO A 257 13.66 5.01 13.79
C PRO A 257 14.10 6.48 13.73
N PHE A 258 15.36 6.75 13.44
CA PHE A 258 15.94 8.10 13.54
C PHE A 258 15.96 8.84 12.21
N LEU A 259 16.54 8.23 11.19
CA LEU A 259 16.72 8.85 9.87
C LEU A 259 15.45 8.79 9.02
N ARG A 260 14.47 7.99 9.43
CA ARG A 260 13.22 7.77 8.70
C ARG A 260 13.46 7.39 7.23
N LEU A 261 14.46 6.54 6.99
CA LEU A 261 14.72 5.96 5.67
C LEU A 261 13.67 4.87 5.40
N PRO A 262 13.10 4.79 4.19
CA PRO A 262 12.13 3.76 3.85
C PRO A 262 12.68 2.35 4.03
N VAL A 263 11.89 1.46 4.63
CA VAL A 263 12.25 0.04 4.82
C VAL A 263 11.23 -0.81 4.07
N HIS A 264 11.16 -0.65 2.76
CA HIS A 264 10.41 -1.54 1.86
C HIS A 264 11.38 -2.31 0.95
N ALA A 265 10.91 -3.39 0.32
CA ALA A 265 11.77 -4.36 -0.33
C ALA A 265 12.72 -3.77 -1.37
N SER A 266 12.24 -2.89 -2.26
CA SER A 266 13.08 -2.31 -3.33
C SER A 266 14.23 -1.47 -2.78
N VAL A 267 14.00 -0.62 -1.76
CA VAL A 267 15.06 0.16 -1.09
C VAL A 267 16.01 -0.77 -0.33
N ALA A 268 15.47 -1.73 0.40
CA ALA A 268 16.24 -2.69 1.16
C ALA A 268 17.15 -3.56 0.26
N MET A 269 16.63 -3.98 -0.89
CA MET A 269 17.39 -4.73 -1.90
C MET A 269 18.51 -3.89 -2.51
N ALA A 270 18.25 -2.62 -2.81
CA ALA A 270 19.24 -1.69 -3.34
C ALA A 270 20.35 -1.39 -2.32
N ALA A 271 20.01 -1.26 -1.04
CA ALA A 271 20.95 -0.98 0.05
C ALA A 271 21.75 -2.20 0.51
N GLY A 272 21.22 -3.42 0.29
CA GLY A 272 21.91 -4.69 0.57
C GLY A 272 21.55 -5.33 1.91
N ARG A 273 21.96 -6.60 2.07
CA ARG A 273 21.52 -7.47 3.17
C ARG A 273 21.91 -6.97 4.57
N ALA A 274 23.11 -6.43 4.73
CA ALA A 274 23.58 -5.93 6.02
C ALA A 274 22.74 -4.76 6.52
N TRP A 275 22.52 -3.76 5.66
CA TRP A 275 21.64 -2.64 5.95
C TRP A 275 20.21 -3.10 6.25
N THR A 276 19.69 -4.03 5.46
CA THR A 276 18.34 -4.58 5.64
C THR A 276 18.17 -5.19 7.03
N ARG A 277 19.11 -6.03 7.47
CA ARG A 277 19.06 -6.64 8.81
C ARG A 277 19.05 -5.59 9.91
N MET A 278 19.92 -4.58 9.80
CA MET A 278 20.01 -3.48 10.76
C MET A 278 18.71 -2.66 10.78
N ALA A 279 18.20 -2.26 9.61
CA ALA A 279 16.99 -1.44 9.45
C ALA A 279 15.75 -2.17 9.97
N LEU A 280 15.56 -3.45 9.60
CA LEU A 280 14.46 -4.28 10.10
C LEU A 280 14.56 -4.49 11.62
N GLY A 281 15.76 -4.77 12.14
CA GLY A 281 15.97 -4.89 13.57
C GLY A 281 15.62 -3.62 14.34
N GLY A 282 15.97 -2.45 13.80
CA GLY A 282 15.59 -1.16 14.34
C GLY A 282 14.08 -0.91 14.28
N LEU A 283 13.47 -1.19 13.11
CA LEU A 283 12.03 -1.03 12.89
C LEU A 283 11.23 -1.91 13.88
N ILE A 284 11.54 -3.20 13.98
CA ILE A 284 10.84 -4.15 14.86
C ILE A 284 10.94 -3.71 16.33
N ARG A 285 12.14 -3.35 16.80
CA ARG A 285 12.32 -2.90 18.19
C ARG A 285 11.59 -1.60 18.53
N SER A 286 11.40 -0.74 17.55
CA SER A 286 10.78 0.59 17.76
C SER A 286 9.30 0.65 17.43
N SER A 287 8.68 -0.46 17.05
CA SER A 287 7.25 -0.53 16.69
C SER A 287 6.43 -1.01 17.89
N PRO A 288 5.65 -0.13 18.54
CA PRO A 288 4.95 -0.49 19.78
C PRO A 288 3.72 -1.38 19.53
N SER A 289 3.08 -1.30 18.37
CA SER A 289 1.84 -2.04 18.06
C SER A 289 1.98 -2.89 16.79
N ALA A 290 2.21 -2.25 15.66
CA ALA A 290 2.39 -2.93 14.38
C ALA A 290 3.38 -2.17 13.49
N LEU A 291 3.95 -2.89 12.53
CA LEU A 291 4.77 -2.35 11.46
C LEU A 291 4.23 -2.83 10.10
N VAL A 292 4.31 -1.99 9.09
CA VAL A 292 3.99 -2.32 7.70
C VAL A 292 5.29 -2.61 6.96
N TYR A 293 5.35 -3.76 6.28
CA TYR A 293 6.42 -4.07 5.34
C TYR A 293 5.87 -4.28 3.94
N VAL A 294 6.39 -3.52 2.99
CA VAL A 294 5.88 -3.49 1.61
C VAL A 294 6.84 -4.22 0.67
N PHE A 295 6.27 -5.12 -0.09
CA PHE A 295 6.83 -5.70 -1.31
C PHE A 295 6.12 -5.12 -2.53
N HIS A 296 6.72 -5.29 -3.71
CA HIS A 296 6.08 -5.03 -5.00
C HIS A 296 6.16 -6.31 -5.84
N ALA A 297 5.25 -6.49 -6.78
CA ALA A 297 5.26 -7.67 -7.66
C ALA A 297 6.63 -7.91 -8.30
N ILE A 298 7.36 -6.84 -8.65
CA ILE A 298 8.69 -6.88 -9.26
C ILE A 298 9.77 -7.50 -8.36
N ASP A 299 9.58 -7.58 -7.06
CA ASP A 299 10.58 -8.12 -6.13
C ASP A 299 10.77 -9.64 -6.27
N LEU A 300 9.83 -10.32 -6.95
CA LEU A 300 9.94 -11.74 -7.32
C LEU A 300 9.94 -11.98 -8.83
N VAL A 301 10.30 -10.96 -9.63
CA VAL A 301 10.47 -11.11 -11.09
C VAL A 301 11.91 -10.79 -11.47
N GLY A 302 12.59 -11.72 -12.16
CA GLY A 302 13.97 -11.57 -12.57
C GLY A 302 14.15 -10.54 -13.68
N GLY A 303 15.35 -10.00 -13.81
CA GLY A 303 15.69 -9.11 -14.91
C GLY A 303 15.62 -9.80 -16.27
N GLU A 304 15.80 -11.11 -16.29
CA GLU A 304 15.63 -11.99 -17.45
C GLU A 304 14.18 -12.05 -17.94
N ASP A 305 13.21 -11.90 -17.04
CA ASP A 305 11.77 -11.95 -17.36
C ASP A 305 11.26 -10.59 -17.90
N LEU A 306 12.02 -9.51 -17.75
CA LEU A 306 11.58 -8.11 -18.00
C LEU A 306 12.57 -7.35 -18.93
N PRO A 307 12.70 -7.74 -20.21
CA PRO A 307 13.53 -6.99 -21.13
C PRO A 307 12.97 -5.58 -21.36
N GLY A 308 13.84 -4.57 -21.42
CA GLY A 308 13.44 -3.19 -21.78
C GLY A 308 13.10 -2.25 -20.63
N LEU A 309 13.17 -2.67 -19.36
CA LEU A 309 13.05 -1.75 -18.22
C LEU A 309 14.31 -0.87 -18.03
N PRO A 310 14.18 0.31 -17.38
CA PRO A 310 15.27 1.29 -17.25
C PRO A 310 16.54 0.69 -16.64
N GLY A 311 17.70 1.08 -17.20
CA GLY A 311 19.01 0.52 -16.86
C GLY A 311 19.88 1.36 -15.93
N GLY A 312 19.41 2.48 -15.39
CA GLY A 312 20.16 3.32 -14.46
C GLY A 312 20.65 2.60 -13.19
N TRP A 313 21.32 3.29 -12.27
CA TRP A 313 21.87 2.68 -11.04
C TRP A 313 20.80 1.92 -10.24
N LEU A 314 19.63 2.52 -10.02
CA LEU A 314 18.51 1.88 -9.35
C LEU A 314 17.93 0.71 -10.18
N GLY A 315 17.81 0.90 -11.50
CA GLY A 315 17.36 -0.13 -12.42
C GLY A 315 18.23 -1.39 -12.37
N ARG A 316 19.56 -1.24 -12.32
CA ARG A 316 20.48 -2.38 -12.14
C ARG A 316 20.33 -3.06 -10.79
N ARG A 317 20.00 -2.33 -9.73
CA ARG A 317 19.89 -2.86 -8.38
C ARG A 317 18.51 -3.42 -8.03
N VAL A 318 17.47 -3.07 -8.77
CA VAL A 318 16.09 -3.51 -8.51
C VAL A 318 15.56 -4.32 -9.68
N PHE A 319 15.62 -3.81 -10.92
CA PHE A 319 14.98 -4.44 -12.08
C PHE A 319 15.83 -5.56 -12.70
N ARG A 320 17.15 -5.38 -12.79
CA ARG A 320 18.05 -6.29 -13.51
C ARG A 320 18.72 -7.39 -12.66
N GLN A 321 18.29 -7.58 -11.43
CA GLN A 321 18.79 -8.70 -10.64
C GLN A 321 18.12 -10.00 -11.09
N SER A 322 18.86 -11.11 -11.04
CA SER A 322 18.29 -12.43 -11.32
C SER A 322 17.21 -12.81 -10.31
N LEU A 323 16.26 -13.63 -10.75
CA LEU A 323 15.21 -14.16 -9.89
C LEU A 323 15.78 -14.86 -8.63
N ALA A 324 16.81 -15.67 -8.79
CA ALA A 324 17.44 -16.38 -7.66
C ALA A 324 17.91 -15.42 -6.56
N ARG A 325 18.52 -14.28 -6.95
CA ARG A 325 18.98 -13.27 -6.00
C ARG A 325 17.82 -12.55 -5.30
N LYS A 326 16.77 -12.18 -6.07
CA LYS A 326 15.55 -11.54 -5.55
C LYS A 326 14.79 -12.48 -4.60
N ALA A 327 14.56 -13.72 -5.01
CA ALA A 327 13.88 -14.72 -4.20
C ALA A 327 14.62 -14.97 -2.89
N GLY A 328 15.94 -15.19 -2.93
CA GLY A 328 16.74 -15.35 -1.71
C GLY A 328 16.76 -14.11 -0.82
N PHE A 329 16.58 -12.90 -1.38
CA PHE A 329 16.42 -11.69 -0.59
C PHE A 329 15.04 -11.62 0.07
N VAL A 330 13.95 -11.83 -0.69
CA VAL A 330 12.57 -11.80 -0.20
C VAL A 330 12.35 -12.87 0.88
N GLU A 331 12.82 -14.11 0.64
CA GLU A 331 12.75 -15.19 1.63
C GLU A 331 13.50 -14.85 2.92
N GLY A 332 14.70 -14.26 2.80
CA GLY A 332 15.48 -13.82 3.94
C GLY A 332 14.80 -12.74 4.77
N VAL A 333 14.18 -11.75 4.12
CA VAL A 333 13.41 -10.70 4.78
C VAL A 333 12.18 -11.29 5.47
N LEU A 334 11.41 -12.11 4.76
CA LEU A 334 10.21 -12.75 5.30
C LEU A 334 10.56 -13.62 6.51
N GLY A 335 11.65 -14.40 6.43
CA GLY A 335 12.15 -15.18 7.56
C GLY A 335 12.51 -14.34 8.79
N LEU A 336 13.16 -13.18 8.60
CA LEU A 336 13.49 -12.26 9.69
C LEU A 336 12.24 -11.65 10.35
N LEU A 337 11.24 -11.29 9.55
CA LEU A 337 9.97 -10.75 10.05
C LEU A 337 9.19 -11.80 10.84
N LEU A 338 8.98 -12.99 10.27
CA LEU A 338 8.20 -14.07 10.89
C LEU A 338 8.90 -14.67 12.14
N ALA A 339 10.22 -14.63 12.20
CA ALA A 339 10.94 -15.05 13.41
C ALA A 339 10.68 -14.15 14.63
N ARG A 340 10.27 -12.89 14.41
CA ARG A 340 10.17 -11.86 15.47
C ARG A 340 8.81 -11.19 15.61
N CYS A 341 7.92 -11.36 14.62
CA CYS A 341 6.61 -10.71 14.59
C CYS A 341 5.53 -11.75 14.30
N ASP A 342 4.31 -11.45 14.71
CA ASP A 342 3.12 -12.18 14.31
C ASP A 342 2.50 -11.51 13.10
N SER A 343 2.30 -12.24 11.99
CA SER A 343 1.71 -11.66 10.77
C SER A 343 0.20 -11.58 10.87
N ARG A 344 -0.37 -10.46 10.41
CA ARG A 344 -1.83 -10.24 10.32
C ARG A 344 -2.20 -9.56 9.01
N LEU A 345 -3.44 -9.71 8.58
CA LEU A 345 -4.00 -8.92 7.49
C LEU A 345 -4.22 -7.47 7.94
N SER A 346 -4.08 -6.53 7.01
CA SER A 346 -4.26 -5.10 7.28
C SER A 346 -5.69 -4.79 7.73
N ARG A 347 -6.71 -5.39 7.09
CA ARG A 347 -8.13 -5.24 7.45
C ARG A 347 -8.43 -5.73 8.87
N ASP A 348 -7.88 -6.86 9.27
CA ASP A 348 -8.14 -7.44 10.61
C ASP A 348 -7.53 -6.58 11.70
N PHE A 349 -6.32 -6.05 11.45
CA PHE A 349 -5.67 -5.12 12.35
C PHE A 349 -6.42 -3.78 12.45
N ALA A 350 -6.83 -3.21 11.32
CA ALA A 350 -7.56 -1.94 11.29
C ALA A 350 -8.92 -2.07 11.99
N ALA A 351 -9.68 -3.12 11.73
CA ALA A 351 -10.95 -3.37 12.39
C ALA A 351 -10.80 -3.53 13.91
N GLU A 352 -9.73 -4.19 14.38
CA GLU A 352 -9.44 -4.27 15.82
C GLU A 352 -9.05 -2.90 16.41
N ALA A 353 -8.24 -2.11 15.69
CA ALA A 353 -7.82 -0.80 16.14
C ALA A 353 -9.00 0.17 16.31
N ILE A 354 -9.95 0.13 15.36
CA ILE A 354 -11.19 0.92 15.45
C ILE A 354 -12.00 0.50 16.68
N ARG A 355 -12.25 -0.80 16.89
CA ARG A 355 -12.99 -1.28 18.06
C ARG A 355 -12.37 -0.89 19.39
N ARG A 356 -11.04 -0.90 19.49
CA ARG A 356 -10.31 -0.50 20.72
C ARG A 356 -10.29 1.00 20.93
N GLY A 357 -10.43 1.79 19.89
CA GLY A 357 -10.49 3.23 19.96
C GLY A 357 -11.90 3.77 20.24
N SER A 358 -12.93 2.94 20.08
CA SER A 358 -14.33 3.30 20.35
C SER A 358 -14.77 2.92 21.77
N GLY A 359 -13.95 2.31 22.57
CA GLY A 359 -14.15 1.98 24.01
C GLY A 359 -13.19 2.76 24.88
#